data_0118f6dc589e8335b190dbd3ff0b2f1f
#
_entry.id   0118f6dc589e8335b190dbd3ff0b2f1f
#
_cell.length_a   1.000
_cell.length_b   1.000
_cell.length_c   1.000
_cell.angle_alpha   90.00
_cell.angle_beta   90.00
_cell.angle_gamma   90.00
#
_symmetry.space_group_name_H-M   'P 1'
#
loop_
_entity.id
_entity.type
_entity.pdbx_description
1 polymer ?
#
loop_
_entity_poly.entity_id
_entity_poly.type
_entity_poly.pdbx_seq_one_letter_code
_entity_poly.pdbx_strand_id
1 'polypeptide(L)'
;MAVLPPFWCWGVLAILLASLLLAPRSTAWQIATDQIAPGYRICFDWAKQEGRNAEIADSRKSLVIPEGEQNRDVRREYEEALRSYRQSAQKDPETYLPYVAATLNNLGILDSQENRVREARTKYEEALKIYRELVQKNPETYLPDLAAALNNLGTLDRDKNRIEESLKIWRELAQKDPETYLPHVATAHNNLGILDSGKDRLNEARKEHAEALKVYRKLAQKDSETYLPYVAMMLNHLGILDSAQNRFDAARKEHQEALETYRKLAQDDPRTYLPYVAATLSNLGMLDRDQSQIEEALKIYRELAQKDPQTFLPKVALSLNDLGILDSLQNRVKRAQKEYEEALKIYRELARKNPEAYLPNVAMTLNNLGLLDRDQDRITAARKEYEEALKIYEAFAKQDPEQFSTDVQRVRKLLEELPR
;
A
#
# COMPACT_ATOMS: atom_id res chain seq x y z
N MET A 1 6.27 37.85 28.30
CA MET A 1 4.91 37.38 28.11
C MET A 1 4.89 36.56 26.82
N ALA A 2 5.08 35.28 26.94
CA ALA A 2 5.00 34.35 25.81
C ALA A 2 3.52 33.99 25.59
N VAL A 3 2.96 34.37 24.47
CA VAL A 3 1.60 34.03 24.06
C VAL A 3 1.60 32.57 23.65
N LEU A 4 1.01 31.71 24.47
CA LEU A 4 0.73 30.33 24.08
C LEU A 4 -0.27 30.33 22.91
N PRO A 5 -0.04 29.54 21.86
CA PRO A 5 -1.03 29.44 20.78
C PRO A 5 -2.31 28.80 21.28
N PRO A 6 -3.48 29.17 20.75
CA PRO A 6 -4.75 28.70 21.25
C PRO A 6 -4.92 27.20 21.06
N PHE A 7 -5.59 26.54 21.99
CA PHE A 7 -5.89 25.12 22.08
C PHE A 7 -6.47 24.47 20.80
N TRP A 8 -6.93 25.26 19.85
CA TRP A 8 -7.46 24.86 18.54
C TRP A 8 -6.43 24.23 17.59
N CYS A 9 -5.14 24.57 17.75
CA CYS A 9 -4.08 24.01 16.87
C CYS A 9 -3.81 22.54 17.13
N TRP A 10 -4.03 22.05 18.34
CA TRP A 10 -3.78 20.65 18.70
C TRP A 10 -4.86 19.69 18.21
N GLY A 11 -6.13 20.14 18.18
CA GLY A 11 -7.24 19.34 17.65
C GLY A 11 -7.13 19.13 16.13
N VAL A 12 -6.70 20.13 15.39
CA VAL A 12 -6.56 20.10 13.93
C VAL A 12 -5.35 19.25 13.50
N LEU A 13 -4.25 19.31 14.26
CA LEU A 13 -3.08 18.47 14.02
C LEU A 13 -3.38 16.99 14.26
N ALA A 14 -4.19 16.69 15.29
CA ALA A 14 -4.68 15.33 15.54
C ALA A 14 -5.61 14.81 14.44
N ILE A 15 -6.42 15.68 13.82
CA ILE A 15 -7.31 15.34 12.71
C ILE A 15 -6.50 15.10 11.42
N LEU A 16 -5.47 15.90 11.14
CA LEU A 16 -4.57 15.71 9.99
C LEU A 16 -3.73 14.44 10.13
N LEU A 17 -3.22 14.15 11.32
CA LEU A 17 -2.53 12.90 11.64
C LEU A 17 -3.50 11.71 11.60
N ALA A 18 -4.75 11.91 12.02
CA ALA A 18 -5.77 10.88 11.99
C ALA A 18 -6.20 10.52 10.56
N SER A 19 -6.30 11.44 9.63
CA SER A 19 -6.63 11.12 8.23
C SER A 19 -5.48 10.43 7.49
N LEU A 20 -4.22 10.68 7.86
CA LEU A 20 -3.04 10.00 7.32
C LEU A 20 -2.75 8.65 8.02
N LEU A 21 -3.09 8.53 9.31
CA LEU A 21 -2.87 7.32 10.12
C LEU A 21 -4.12 6.43 10.24
N LEU A 22 -5.31 6.96 9.91
CA LEU A 22 -6.62 6.31 10.09
C LEU A 22 -7.30 5.91 8.77
N ALA A 23 -6.61 5.94 7.64
CA ALA A 23 -7.03 5.03 6.58
C ALA A 23 -7.11 3.64 7.23
N PRO A 24 -8.27 2.94 7.17
CA PRO A 24 -8.35 1.59 7.72
C PRO A 24 -7.12 0.82 7.27
N ARG A 25 -6.52 0.01 8.14
CA ARG A 25 -5.36 -0.81 7.76
C ARG A 25 -5.60 -1.55 6.44
N SER A 26 -6.86 -1.82 6.09
CA SER A 26 -7.28 -2.29 4.77
C SER A 26 -7.02 -1.28 3.64
N THR A 27 -7.20 0.02 3.84
CA THR A 27 -6.93 1.06 2.82
C THR A 27 -5.47 1.49 2.81
N ALA A 28 -4.80 1.57 3.94
CA ALA A 28 -3.34 1.75 3.99
C ALA A 28 -2.62 0.51 3.41
N TRP A 29 -3.20 -0.68 3.62
CA TRP A 29 -2.71 -1.93 3.04
C TRP A 29 -3.05 -2.02 1.54
N GLN A 30 -4.20 -1.55 1.10
CA GLN A 30 -4.58 -1.47 -0.30
C GLN A 30 -3.74 -0.42 -1.05
N ILE A 31 -3.45 0.73 -0.42
CA ILE A 31 -2.49 1.72 -0.94
C ILE A 31 -1.08 1.10 -0.98
N ALA A 32 -0.67 0.35 0.03
CA ALA A 32 0.61 -0.35 0.05
C ALA A 32 0.64 -1.52 -0.95
N THR A 33 -0.45 -2.25 -1.17
CA THR A 33 -0.52 -3.36 -2.13
C THR A 33 -0.62 -2.88 -3.58
N ASP A 34 -1.33 -1.79 -3.85
CA ASP A 34 -1.34 -1.14 -5.17
C ASP A 34 0.04 -0.55 -5.53
N GLN A 35 0.84 -0.22 -4.51
CA GLN A 35 2.24 0.23 -4.66
C GLN A 35 3.27 -0.92 -4.63
N ILE A 36 2.90 -2.12 -4.19
CA ILE A 36 3.77 -3.32 -4.19
C ILE A 36 3.84 -3.96 -5.59
N ALA A 37 2.85 -3.75 -6.46
CA ALA A 37 2.82 -4.32 -7.81
C ALA A 37 4.13 -4.16 -8.61
N PRO A 38 4.87 -3.03 -8.57
CA PRO A 38 6.19 -2.92 -9.18
C PRO A 38 7.26 -3.81 -8.53
N GLY A 39 7.25 -3.99 -7.21
CA GLY A 39 8.25 -4.84 -6.50
C GLY A 39 8.14 -6.32 -6.86
N TYR A 40 6.94 -6.83 -7.10
CA TYR A 40 6.73 -8.19 -7.62
C TYR A 40 7.26 -8.36 -9.05
N ARG A 41 7.30 -7.31 -9.85
CA ARG A 41 7.84 -7.33 -11.21
C ARG A 41 9.33 -7.61 -11.24
N ILE A 42 10.12 -7.10 -10.27
CA ILE A 42 11.57 -7.35 -10.18
C ILE A 42 11.87 -8.82 -9.88
N CYS A 43 11.17 -9.46 -8.98
CA CYS A 43 11.32 -10.89 -8.73
C CYS A 43 10.98 -11.74 -9.96
N PHE A 44 10.12 -11.23 -10.83
CA PHE A 44 9.66 -11.90 -12.05
C PHE A 44 10.64 -11.72 -13.23
N ASP A 45 11.23 -10.54 -13.39
CA ASP A 45 12.21 -10.25 -14.45
C ASP A 45 13.54 -10.95 -14.22
N TRP A 46 13.92 -11.22 -12.97
CA TRP A 46 15.10 -12.03 -12.63
C TRP A 46 15.02 -13.44 -13.22
N ALA A 47 13.87 -14.09 -13.16
CA ALA A 47 13.66 -15.41 -13.75
C ALA A 47 13.82 -15.41 -15.28
N LYS A 48 13.63 -14.26 -15.94
CA LYS A 48 13.84 -14.06 -17.37
C LYS A 48 15.30 -13.91 -17.76
N GLN A 49 16.12 -13.26 -16.92
CA GLN A 49 17.50 -12.93 -17.25
C GLN A 49 18.46 -14.13 -17.16
N GLU A 50 18.21 -15.10 -16.29
CA GLU A 50 19.19 -16.18 -16.03
C GLU A 50 19.15 -17.37 -17.02
N GLY A 51 18.31 -17.37 -18.05
CA GLY A 51 18.41 -18.40 -19.12
C GLY A 51 18.34 -19.87 -18.66
N ARG A 52 18.02 -20.12 -17.39
CA ARG A 52 17.90 -21.44 -16.82
C ARG A 52 16.53 -22.01 -17.13
N ASN A 53 16.48 -22.83 -18.18
CA ASN A 53 15.41 -23.67 -18.65
C ASN A 53 14.50 -23.07 -19.75
N ALA A 54 14.82 -23.41 -21.00
CA ALA A 54 14.06 -23.07 -22.19
C ALA A 54 12.60 -23.57 -22.16
N GLU A 55 12.28 -24.62 -21.43
CA GLU A 55 10.93 -25.17 -21.32
C GLU A 55 10.03 -24.38 -20.35
N ILE A 56 10.61 -23.74 -19.30
CA ILE A 56 9.85 -22.82 -18.44
C ILE A 56 9.76 -21.42 -19.09
N ALA A 57 10.70 -21.06 -19.96
CA ALA A 57 10.71 -19.79 -20.68
C ALA A 57 9.57 -19.68 -21.71
N ASP A 58 9.04 -20.77 -22.24
CA ASP A 58 7.94 -20.72 -23.21
C ASP A 58 6.56 -20.56 -22.53
N SER A 59 6.39 -21.01 -21.30
CA SER A 59 5.23 -20.67 -20.46
C SER A 59 5.31 -19.24 -19.89
N ARG A 60 6.40 -18.51 -20.11
CA ARG A 60 6.72 -17.16 -19.60
C ARG A 60 6.42 -16.03 -20.60
N LYS A 61 5.85 -16.32 -21.75
CA LYS A 61 5.42 -15.27 -22.67
C LYS A 61 4.34 -14.41 -22.01
N SER A 62 4.78 -13.25 -21.55
CA SER A 62 3.92 -12.12 -21.19
C SER A 62 3.05 -12.28 -19.95
N LEU A 63 3.63 -12.12 -18.77
CA LEU A 63 2.85 -11.76 -17.59
C LEU A 63 2.93 -10.25 -17.30
N VAL A 64 2.47 -9.45 -18.23
CA VAL A 64 1.66 -8.27 -17.90
C VAL A 64 0.30 -8.87 -17.54
N ILE A 65 0.00 -8.97 -16.27
CA ILE A 65 -1.26 -9.53 -15.75
C ILE A 65 -2.35 -8.47 -16.00
N PRO A 66 -3.23 -8.65 -16.99
CA PRO A 66 -4.49 -7.93 -17.03
C PRO A 66 -5.43 -8.59 -16.01
N GLU A 67 -6.20 -7.76 -15.33
CA GLU A 67 -7.11 -8.18 -14.26
C GLU A 67 -8.19 -9.14 -14.77
N GLY A 68 -8.47 -10.18 -14.00
CA GLY A 68 -9.68 -10.98 -14.03
C GLY A 68 -9.61 -12.32 -14.77
N GLU A 69 -9.75 -12.39 -16.07
CA GLU A 69 -9.86 -13.67 -16.80
C GLU A 69 -8.50 -14.34 -17.06
N GLN A 70 -7.46 -13.57 -17.37
CA GLN A 70 -6.11 -14.10 -17.58
C GLN A 70 -5.50 -14.72 -16.31
N ASN A 71 -5.83 -14.25 -15.12
CA ASN A 71 -5.35 -14.84 -13.86
C ASN A 71 -5.86 -16.27 -13.67
N ARG A 72 -7.06 -16.59 -14.14
CA ARG A 72 -7.62 -17.96 -14.06
C ARG A 72 -6.90 -18.95 -14.95
N ASP A 73 -6.55 -18.52 -16.15
CA ASP A 73 -5.83 -19.38 -17.10
C ASP A 73 -4.40 -19.63 -16.64
N VAL A 74 -3.68 -18.58 -16.21
CA VAL A 74 -2.33 -18.70 -15.63
C VAL A 74 -2.34 -19.58 -14.40
N ARG A 75 -3.32 -19.44 -13.51
CA ARG A 75 -3.48 -20.29 -12.35
C ARG A 75 -3.63 -21.75 -12.74
N ARG A 76 -4.52 -22.06 -13.68
CA ARG A 76 -4.75 -23.42 -14.15
C ARG A 76 -3.46 -24.03 -14.68
N GLU A 77 -2.70 -23.28 -15.48
CA GLU A 77 -1.41 -23.71 -16.01
C GLU A 77 -0.40 -24.05 -14.90
N TYR A 78 -0.28 -23.18 -13.89
CA TYR A 78 0.60 -23.48 -12.75
C TYR A 78 0.12 -24.67 -11.92
N GLU A 79 -1.19 -24.86 -11.73
CA GLU A 79 -1.74 -26.01 -11.01
C GLU A 79 -1.53 -27.32 -11.78
N GLU A 80 -1.62 -27.32 -13.10
CA GLU A 80 -1.32 -28.46 -13.95
C GLU A 80 0.19 -28.78 -13.93
N ALA A 81 1.03 -27.75 -14.06
CA ALA A 81 2.48 -27.89 -13.93
C ALA A 81 2.88 -28.45 -12.56
N LEU A 82 2.30 -27.94 -11.47
CA LEU A 82 2.57 -28.43 -10.13
C LEU A 82 2.25 -29.91 -9.97
N ARG A 83 1.11 -30.36 -10.49
CA ARG A 83 0.74 -31.80 -10.49
C ARG A 83 1.76 -32.65 -11.23
N SER A 84 2.15 -32.22 -12.42
CA SER A 84 3.15 -32.91 -13.25
C SER A 84 4.51 -32.97 -12.54
N TYR A 85 5.01 -31.83 -12.03
CA TYR A 85 6.29 -31.79 -11.32
C TYR A 85 6.30 -32.61 -10.04
N ARG A 86 5.22 -32.60 -9.25
CA ARG A 86 5.11 -33.47 -8.06
C ARG A 86 5.15 -34.96 -8.42
N GLN A 87 4.51 -35.37 -9.50
CA GLN A 87 4.57 -36.75 -9.99
C GLN A 87 5.99 -37.14 -10.43
N SER A 88 6.66 -36.25 -11.15
CA SER A 88 8.03 -36.46 -11.62
C SER A 88 9.01 -36.45 -10.46
N ALA A 89 8.82 -35.61 -9.45
CA ALA A 89 9.65 -35.53 -8.25
C ALA A 89 9.61 -36.80 -7.38
N GLN A 90 8.58 -37.65 -7.51
CA GLN A 90 8.55 -38.96 -6.84
C GLN A 90 9.60 -39.89 -7.41
N LYS A 91 9.97 -39.76 -8.66
CA LYS A 91 10.95 -40.60 -9.37
C LYS A 91 12.33 -39.97 -9.36
N ASP A 92 12.40 -38.67 -9.55
CA ASP A 92 13.63 -37.88 -9.61
C ASP A 92 13.44 -36.54 -8.81
N PRO A 93 13.61 -36.61 -7.47
CA PRO A 93 13.45 -35.43 -6.62
C PRO A 93 14.52 -34.36 -6.89
N GLU A 94 15.73 -34.74 -7.28
CA GLU A 94 16.81 -33.75 -7.48
C GLU A 94 16.51 -32.84 -8.65
N THR A 95 16.00 -33.38 -9.72
CA THR A 95 15.62 -32.59 -10.91
C THR A 95 14.32 -31.79 -10.69
N TYR A 96 13.30 -32.37 -10.03
CA TYR A 96 11.96 -31.79 -10.09
C TYR A 96 11.53 -31.03 -8.83
N LEU A 97 12.14 -31.21 -7.66
CA LEU A 97 11.80 -30.42 -6.47
C LEU A 97 12.01 -28.89 -6.64
N PRO A 98 13.07 -28.41 -7.35
CA PRO A 98 13.19 -26.98 -7.63
C PRO A 98 11.98 -26.42 -8.40
N TYR A 99 11.46 -27.14 -9.36
CA TYR A 99 10.28 -26.73 -10.14
C TYR A 99 8.99 -26.76 -9.31
N VAL A 100 8.85 -27.75 -8.42
CA VAL A 100 7.74 -27.77 -7.45
C VAL A 100 7.76 -26.53 -6.58
N ALA A 101 8.92 -26.19 -6.00
CA ALA A 101 9.05 -25.03 -5.12
C ALA A 101 8.80 -23.70 -5.85
N ALA A 102 9.36 -23.55 -7.06
CA ALA A 102 9.14 -22.34 -7.88
C ALA A 102 7.66 -22.16 -8.25
N THR A 103 6.99 -23.26 -8.66
CA THR A 103 5.57 -23.21 -9.00
C THR A 103 4.70 -22.92 -7.78
N LEU A 104 5.01 -23.47 -6.62
CA LEU A 104 4.34 -23.17 -5.35
C LEU A 104 4.50 -21.70 -4.97
N ASN A 105 5.72 -21.15 -5.09
CA ASN A 105 5.96 -19.73 -4.82
C ASN A 105 5.12 -18.83 -5.77
N ASN A 106 5.07 -19.15 -7.06
CA ASN A 106 4.28 -18.38 -8.04
C ASN A 106 2.77 -18.48 -7.76
N LEU A 107 2.24 -19.65 -7.43
CA LEU A 107 0.85 -19.82 -7.01
C LEU A 107 0.57 -19.08 -5.70
N GLY A 108 1.53 -19.02 -4.76
CA GLY A 108 1.43 -18.22 -3.55
C GLY A 108 1.31 -16.73 -3.85
N ILE A 109 2.04 -16.22 -4.84
CA ILE A 109 1.93 -14.81 -5.29
C ILE A 109 0.52 -14.55 -5.84
N LEU A 110 0.00 -15.42 -6.72
CA LEU A 110 -1.36 -15.29 -7.24
C LEU A 110 -2.43 -15.32 -6.14
N ASP A 111 -2.28 -16.23 -5.17
CA ASP A 111 -3.20 -16.31 -4.03
C ASP A 111 -3.15 -15.05 -3.16
N SER A 112 -1.96 -14.50 -2.94
CA SER A 112 -1.79 -13.25 -2.18
C SER A 112 -2.45 -12.07 -2.89
N GLN A 113 -2.30 -11.96 -4.21
CA GLN A 113 -2.94 -10.91 -5.02
C GLN A 113 -4.48 -11.00 -4.99
N GLU A 114 -5.02 -12.21 -4.94
CA GLU A 114 -6.46 -12.46 -4.83
C GLU A 114 -6.97 -12.45 -3.37
N ASN A 115 -6.16 -11.98 -2.43
CA ASN A 115 -6.46 -11.93 -0.98
C ASN A 115 -6.80 -13.31 -0.37
N ARG A 116 -6.31 -14.40 -0.98
CA ARG A 116 -6.41 -15.77 -0.43
C ARG A 116 -5.23 -16.07 0.48
N VAL A 117 -5.19 -15.38 1.60
CA VAL A 117 -4.03 -15.35 2.52
C VAL A 117 -3.66 -16.74 3.04
N ARG A 118 -4.64 -17.61 3.35
CA ARG A 118 -4.39 -18.96 3.88
C ARG A 118 -3.74 -19.86 2.84
N GLU A 119 -4.26 -19.82 1.61
CA GLU A 119 -3.74 -20.59 0.48
C GLU A 119 -2.35 -20.12 0.07
N ALA A 120 -2.12 -18.80 0.03
CA ALA A 120 -0.81 -18.22 -0.22
C ALA A 120 0.22 -18.68 0.82
N ARG A 121 -0.12 -18.58 2.11
CA ARG A 121 0.75 -19.03 3.21
C ARG A 121 1.15 -20.50 3.07
N THR A 122 0.18 -21.39 2.85
CA THR A 122 0.44 -22.81 2.72
C THR A 122 1.44 -23.10 1.59
N LYS A 123 1.29 -22.42 0.46
CA LYS A 123 2.18 -22.59 -0.70
C LYS A 123 3.58 -22.05 -0.45
N TYR A 124 3.68 -20.87 0.15
CA TYR A 124 4.98 -20.30 0.51
C TYR A 124 5.72 -21.16 1.56
N GLU A 125 5.02 -21.68 2.55
CA GLU A 125 5.62 -22.57 3.57
C GLU A 125 6.15 -23.87 2.95
N GLU A 126 5.39 -24.49 2.04
CA GLU A 126 5.84 -25.69 1.33
C GLU A 126 7.05 -25.36 0.42
N ALA A 127 7.01 -24.27 -0.33
CA ALA A 127 8.13 -23.82 -1.16
C ALA A 127 9.39 -23.54 -0.30
N LEU A 128 9.23 -22.84 0.81
CA LEU A 128 10.32 -22.52 1.74
C LEU A 128 10.99 -23.77 2.32
N LYS A 129 10.18 -24.78 2.68
CA LYS A 129 10.71 -26.06 3.16
C LYS A 129 11.59 -26.73 2.11
N ILE A 130 11.12 -26.81 0.87
CA ILE A 130 11.88 -27.42 -0.23
C ILE A 130 13.16 -26.61 -0.51
N TYR A 131 13.09 -25.28 -0.57
CA TYR A 131 14.28 -24.46 -0.81
C TYR A 131 15.33 -24.59 0.31
N ARG A 132 14.93 -24.70 1.57
CA ARG A 132 15.86 -24.96 2.68
C ARG A 132 16.62 -26.29 2.52
N GLU A 133 15.97 -27.33 2.03
CA GLU A 133 16.61 -28.62 1.73
C GLU A 133 17.54 -28.50 0.52
N LEU A 134 17.16 -27.81 -0.53
CA LEU A 134 17.96 -27.60 -1.74
C LEU A 134 19.20 -26.75 -1.47
N VAL A 135 19.10 -25.70 -0.65
CA VAL A 135 20.23 -24.85 -0.26
C VAL A 135 21.32 -25.64 0.49
N GLN A 136 20.95 -26.66 1.29
CA GLN A 136 21.93 -27.51 1.94
C GLN A 136 22.80 -28.29 0.93
N LYS A 137 22.24 -28.62 -0.24
CA LYS A 137 22.97 -29.38 -1.28
C LYS A 137 23.72 -28.43 -2.23
N ASN A 138 23.11 -27.34 -2.64
CA ASN A 138 23.68 -26.36 -3.55
C ASN A 138 23.29 -24.93 -3.17
N PRO A 139 24.02 -24.29 -2.26
CA PRO A 139 23.72 -22.93 -1.79
C PRO A 139 23.76 -21.89 -2.93
N GLU A 140 24.75 -21.97 -3.81
CA GLU A 140 24.93 -20.95 -4.87
C GLU A 140 23.73 -20.88 -5.82
N THR A 141 23.09 -22.01 -6.08
CA THR A 141 21.95 -22.10 -6.97
C THR A 141 20.65 -21.65 -6.32
N TYR A 142 20.42 -22.02 -5.04
CA TYR A 142 19.10 -21.91 -4.44
C TYR A 142 18.94 -20.85 -3.33
N LEU A 143 20.05 -20.17 -2.93
CA LEU A 143 19.94 -19.03 -2.00
C LEU A 143 19.05 -17.89 -2.52
N PRO A 144 19.09 -17.53 -3.83
CA PRO A 144 18.18 -16.53 -4.36
C PRO A 144 16.70 -16.90 -4.19
N ASP A 145 16.36 -18.14 -4.51
CA ASP A 145 14.97 -18.64 -4.40
C ASP A 145 14.50 -18.71 -2.94
N LEU A 146 15.39 -19.15 -2.04
CA LEU A 146 15.14 -19.16 -0.60
C LEU A 146 14.85 -17.73 -0.10
N ALA A 147 15.67 -16.75 -0.49
CA ALA A 147 15.50 -15.37 -0.08
C ALA A 147 14.19 -14.77 -0.61
N ALA A 148 13.82 -15.08 -1.86
CA ALA A 148 12.54 -14.66 -2.43
C ALA A 148 11.34 -15.24 -1.67
N ALA A 149 11.35 -16.54 -1.37
CA ALA A 149 10.29 -17.20 -0.62
C ALA A 149 10.17 -16.66 0.83
N LEU A 150 11.31 -16.40 1.49
CA LEU A 150 11.35 -15.77 2.82
C LEU A 150 10.73 -14.37 2.80
N ASN A 151 11.08 -13.55 1.78
CA ASN A 151 10.53 -12.21 1.64
C ASN A 151 9.01 -12.24 1.40
N ASN A 152 8.53 -13.12 0.53
CA ASN A 152 7.11 -13.24 0.21
C ASN A 152 6.30 -13.68 1.44
N LEU A 153 6.74 -14.73 2.12
CA LEU A 153 6.08 -15.22 3.33
C LEU A 153 6.19 -14.23 4.49
N GLY A 154 7.36 -13.59 4.64
CA GLY A 154 7.57 -12.57 5.67
C GLY A 154 6.67 -11.37 5.49
N THR A 155 6.46 -10.93 4.25
CA THR A 155 5.54 -9.83 3.90
C THR A 155 4.09 -10.23 4.17
N LEU A 156 3.68 -11.43 3.75
CA LEU A 156 2.33 -11.96 3.96
C LEU A 156 1.97 -12.07 5.44
N ASP A 157 2.89 -12.61 6.25
CA ASP A 157 2.69 -12.85 7.69
C ASP A 157 3.05 -11.65 8.56
N ARG A 158 3.56 -10.57 7.96
CA ARG A 158 4.14 -9.42 8.69
C ARG A 158 5.24 -9.84 9.67
N ASP A 159 6.04 -10.81 9.26
CA ASP A 159 7.15 -11.36 10.03
C ASP A 159 8.46 -10.67 9.65
N LYS A 160 8.88 -9.74 10.49
CA LYS A 160 10.11 -8.96 10.31
C LYS A 160 11.35 -9.85 10.20
N ASN A 161 11.43 -10.90 11.01
CA ASN A 161 12.61 -11.77 11.05
C ASN A 161 12.84 -12.49 9.72
N ARG A 162 11.76 -12.93 9.05
CA ARG A 162 11.87 -13.56 7.72
C ARG A 162 12.34 -12.57 6.66
N ILE A 163 11.86 -11.33 6.70
CA ILE A 163 12.30 -10.32 5.74
C ILE A 163 13.77 -9.93 6.01
N GLU A 164 14.19 -9.84 7.27
CA GLU A 164 15.60 -9.59 7.64
C GLU A 164 16.51 -10.74 7.24
N GLU A 165 16.07 -12.01 7.40
CA GLU A 165 16.79 -13.21 6.91
C GLU A 165 16.96 -13.11 5.37
N SER A 166 15.90 -12.80 4.65
CA SER A 166 15.94 -12.57 3.19
C SER A 166 16.91 -11.45 2.83
N LEU A 167 16.82 -10.30 3.50
CA LEU A 167 17.69 -9.14 3.25
C LEU A 167 19.18 -9.49 3.46
N LYS A 168 19.49 -10.29 4.48
CA LYS A 168 20.86 -10.74 4.72
C LYS A 168 21.38 -11.55 3.54
N ILE A 169 20.60 -12.52 3.06
CA ILE A 169 20.97 -13.33 1.90
C ILE A 169 21.16 -12.45 0.66
N TRP A 170 20.22 -11.55 0.39
CA TRP A 170 20.33 -10.63 -0.76
C TRP A 170 21.57 -9.74 -0.71
N ARG A 171 21.95 -9.25 0.47
CA ARG A 171 23.19 -8.47 0.65
C ARG A 171 24.44 -9.30 0.36
N GLU A 172 24.50 -10.54 0.79
CA GLU A 172 25.62 -11.46 0.51
C GLU A 172 25.73 -11.74 -0.99
N LEU A 173 24.61 -11.98 -1.66
CA LEU A 173 24.55 -12.20 -3.10
C LEU A 173 24.93 -10.91 -3.88
N ALA A 174 24.47 -9.75 -3.44
CA ALA A 174 24.77 -8.46 -4.08
C ALA A 174 26.23 -8.03 -3.94
N GLN A 175 27.01 -8.61 -3.03
CA GLN A 175 28.47 -8.43 -2.99
C GLN A 175 29.14 -9.12 -4.18
N LYS A 176 28.60 -10.26 -4.64
CA LYS A 176 29.14 -11.02 -5.77
C LYS A 176 28.61 -10.50 -7.11
N ASP A 177 27.32 -10.20 -7.17
CA ASP A 177 26.64 -9.68 -8.35
C ASP A 177 25.68 -8.54 -7.98
N PRO A 178 26.19 -7.30 -7.94
CA PRO A 178 25.38 -6.13 -7.58
C PRO A 178 24.26 -5.84 -8.58
N GLU A 179 24.46 -6.11 -9.87
CA GLU A 179 23.48 -5.77 -10.90
C GLU A 179 22.21 -6.60 -10.75
N THR A 180 22.37 -7.88 -10.52
CA THR A 180 21.26 -8.81 -10.34
C THR A 180 20.57 -8.64 -8.97
N TYR A 181 21.32 -8.44 -7.89
CA TYR A 181 20.75 -8.59 -6.56
C TYR A 181 20.47 -7.30 -5.77
N LEU A 182 21.01 -6.14 -6.15
CA LEU A 182 20.67 -4.87 -5.50
C LEU A 182 19.17 -4.51 -5.59
N PRO A 183 18.46 -4.78 -6.69
CA PRO A 183 17.00 -4.55 -6.71
C PRO A 183 16.26 -5.31 -5.61
N HIS A 184 16.66 -6.53 -5.31
CA HIS A 184 16.06 -7.35 -4.24
C HIS A 184 16.40 -6.82 -2.84
N VAL A 185 17.62 -6.30 -2.65
CA VAL A 185 18.00 -5.61 -1.41
C VAL A 185 17.08 -4.40 -1.18
N ALA A 186 16.86 -3.58 -2.21
CA ALA A 186 15.97 -2.41 -2.10
C ALA A 186 14.51 -2.82 -1.82
N THR A 187 14.01 -3.87 -2.48
CA THR A 187 12.68 -4.41 -2.23
C THR A 187 12.50 -4.90 -0.79
N ALA A 188 13.49 -5.63 -0.26
CA ALA A 188 13.42 -6.12 1.12
C ALA A 188 13.43 -4.95 2.13
N HIS A 189 14.24 -3.91 1.90
CA HIS A 189 14.20 -2.68 2.69
C HIS A 189 12.84 -1.98 2.62
N ASN A 190 12.24 -1.86 1.42
CA ASN A 190 10.91 -1.29 1.28
C ASN A 190 9.87 -2.08 2.07
N ASN A 191 9.90 -3.40 2.02
CA ASN A 191 8.96 -4.26 2.75
C ASN A 191 9.12 -4.13 4.27
N LEU A 192 10.35 -4.01 4.77
CA LEU A 192 10.63 -3.69 6.18
C LEU A 192 10.07 -2.33 6.57
N GLY A 193 10.25 -1.31 5.72
CA GLY A 193 9.72 0.03 5.93
C GLY A 193 8.20 0.05 6.03
N ILE A 194 7.51 -0.65 5.13
CA ILE A 194 6.05 -0.80 5.17
C ILE A 194 5.60 -1.50 6.46
N LEU A 195 6.29 -2.57 6.83
CA LEU A 195 5.97 -3.32 8.05
C LEU A 195 6.16 -2.46 9.32
N ASP A 196 7.25 -1.70 9.40
CA ASP A 196 7.56 -0.85 10.54
C ASP A 196 6.59 0.35 10.62
N SER A 197 6.17 0.93 9.48
CA SER A 197 5.11 1.95 9.43
C SER A 197 3.80 1.44 10.02
N GLY A 198 3.39 0.23 9.67
CA GLY A 198 2.16 -0.38 10.18
C GLY A 198 2.19 -0.75 11.68
N LYS A 199 3.35 -0.63 12.34
CA LYS A 199 3.55 -0.86 13.78
C LYS A 199 3.97 0.40 14.53
N ASP A 200 3.69 1.58 13.98
CA ASP A 200 4.05 2.91 14.52
C ASP A 200 5.56 3.09 14.80
N ARG A 201 6.42 2.29 14.18
CA ARG A 201 7.87 2.42 14.25
C ARG A 201 8.37 3.34 13.13
N LEU A 202 7.94 4.61 13.17
CA LEU A 202 8.13 5.56 12.07
C LEU A 202 9.62 5.87 11.78
N ASN A 203 10.48 5.85 12.78
CA ASN A 203 11.92 6.09 12.60
C ASN A 203 12.60 4.92 11.87
N GLU A 204 12.26 3.69 12.26
CA GLU A 204 12.74 2.47 11.62
C GLU A 204 12.23 2.40 10.18
N ALA A 205 10.95 2.66 9.97
CA ALA A 205 10.35 2.70 8.63
C ALA A 205 11.06 3.71 7.74
N ARG A 206 11.31 4.92 8.25
CA ARG A 206 12.03 5.95 7.52
C ARG A 206 13.45 5.51 7.13
N LYS A 207 14.17 4.88 8.06
CA LYS A 207 15.51 4.35 7.80
C LYS A 207 15.48 3.32 6.68
N GLU A 208 14.54 2.38 6.74
CA GLU A 208 14.42 1.32 5.74
C GLU A 208 14.07 1.89 4.36
N HIS A 209 13.10 2.80 4.25
CA HIS A 209 12.79 3.46 2.97
C HIS A 209 13.95 4.33 2.44
N ALA A 210 14.73 4.96 3.32
CA ALA A 210 15.91 5.73 2.90
C ALA A 210 17.02 4.84 2.34
N GLU A 211 17.26 3.65 2.92
CA GLU A 211 18.18 2.67 2.34
C GLU A 211 17.68 2.14 0.99
N ALA A 212 16.38 1.84 0.86
CA ALA A 212 15.79 1.46 -0.42
C ALA A 212 15.97 2.57 -1.47
N LEU A 213 15.68 3.84 -1.12
CA LEU A 213 15.86 4.99 -2.01
C LEU A 213 17.30 5.12 -2.51
N LYS A 214 18.27 4.97 -1.60
CA LYS A 214 19.68 5.04 -1.94
C LYS A 214 20.08 3.99 -2.99
N VAL A 215 19.58 2.77 -2.83
CA VAL A 215 19.83 1.69 -3.80
C VAL A 215 19.13 1.96 -5.12
N TYR A 216 17.84 2.33 -5.11
CA TYR A 216 17.12 2.62 -6.35
C TYR A 216 17.68 3.82 -7.10
N ARG A 217 18.15 4.89 -6.42
CA ARG A 217 18.84 6.00 -7.08
C ARG A 217 20.14 5.55 -7.78
N LYS A 218 20.90 4.64 -7.18
CA LYS A 218 22.11 4.07 -7.81
C LYS A 218 21.74 3.24 -9.06
N LEU A 219 20.70 2.46 -8.99
CA LEU A 219 20.21 1.67 -10.12
C LEU A 219 19.66 2.55 -11.24
N ALA A 220 18.91 3.61 -10.90
CA ALA A 220 18.34 4.56 -11.86
C ALA A 220 19.40 5.36 -12.64
N GLN A 221 20.63 5.47 -12.13
CA GLN A 221 21.75 6.05 -12.90
C GLN A 221 22.16 5.19 -14.10
N LYS A 222 21.94 3.87 -14.03
CA LYS A 222 22.25 2.92 -15.10
C LYS A 222 21.05 2.64 -15.98
N ASP A 223 19.89 2.51 -15.37
CA ASP A 223 18.61 2.19 -16.01
C ASP A 223 17.51 3.07 -15.37
N SER A 224 17.35 4.26 -15.95
CA SER A 224 16.37 5.24 -15.44
C SER A 224 14.95 4.80 -15.72
N GLU A 225 14.68 4.15 -16.85
CA GLU A 225 13.32 3.73 -17.24
C GLU A 225 12.77 2.71 -16.25
N THR A 226 13.55 1.72 -15.87
CA THR A 226 13.15 0.69 -14.90
C THR A 226 13.05 1.22 -13.48
N TYR A 227 14.00 2.09 -13.03
CA TYR A 227 14.13 2.36 -11.60
C TYR A 227 13.64 3.72 -11.12
N LEU A 228 13.37 4.71 -11.99
CA LEU A 228 12.78 5.99 -11.57
C LEU A 228 11.39 5.84 -10.90
N PRO A 229 10.51 4.93 -11.33
CA PRO A 229 9.25 4.71 -10.62
C PRO A 229 9.44 4.33 -9.15
N TYR A 230 10.44 3.51 -8.86
CA TYR A 230 10.75 3.09 -7.48
C TYR A 230 11.39 4.20 -6.66
N VAL A 231 12.21 5.06 -7.30
CA VAL A 231 12.74 6.27 -6.65
C VAL A 231 11.59 7.16 -6.20
N ALA A 232 10.64 7.45 -7.11
CA ALA A 232 9.48 8.29 -6.79
C ALA A 232 8.60 7.67 -5.71
N MET A 233 8.41 6.34 -5.74
CA MET A 233 7.67 5.60 -4.71
C MET A 233 8.34 5.74 -3.33
N MET A 234 9.65 5.55 -3.23
CA MET A 234 10.36 5.71 -1.96
C MET A 234 10.30 7.14 -1.43
N LEU A 235 10.44 8.12 -2.31
CA LEU A 235 10.29 9.53 -1.94
C LEU A 235 8.89 9.81 -1.38
N ASN A 236 7.86 9.29 -2.02
CA ASN A 236 6.49 9.47 -1.54
C ASN A 236 6.27 8.80 -0.17
N HIS A 237 6.82 7.59 0.07
CA HIS A 237 6.76 6.94 1.38
C HIS A 237 7.51 7.74 2.45
N LEU A 238 8.70 8.26 2.14
CA LEU A 238 9.45 9.12 3.06
C LEU A 238 8.68 10.39 3.37
N GLY A 239 8.10 11.05 2.37
CA GLY A 239 7.29 12.25 2.56
C GLY A 239 6.09 12.01 3.49
N ILE A 240 5.40 10.87 3.37
CA ILE A 240 4.32 10.48 4.29
C ILE A 240 4.85 10.32 5.72
N LEU A 241 5.97 9.62 5.92
CA LEU A 241 6.58 9.41 7.23
C LEU A 241 7.09 10.71 7.85
N ASP A 242 7.68 11.57 7.04
CA ASP A 242 8.18 12.88 7.50
C ASP A 242 7.03 13.82 7.86
N SER A 243 5.92 13.79 7.11
CA SER A 243 4.67 14.49 7.48
C SER A 243 4.12 14.00 8.82
N ALA A 244 4.05 12.68 9.03
CA ALA A 244 3.58 12.08 10.27
C ALA A 244 4.47 12.44 11.49
N GLN A 245 5.73 12.75 11.26
CA GLN A 245 6.69 13.18 12.29
C GLN A 245 6.89 14.69 12.35
N ASN A 246 6.00 15.47 11.73
CA ASN A 246 6.03 16.94 11.67
C ASN A 246 7.31 17.52 11.03
N ARG A 247 8.02 16.75 10.19
CA ARG A 247 9.16 17.21 9.40
C ARG A 247 8.69 17.76 8.04
N PHE A 248 7.85 18.77 8.10
CA PHE A 248 7.09 19.27 6.93
C PHE A 248 7.96 19.73 5.76
N ASP A 249 9.12 20.34 6.00
CA ASP A 249 10.02 20.79 4.93
C ASP A 249 10.66 19.61 4.19
N ALA A 250 11.04 18.55 4.91
CA ALA A 250 11.53 17.32 4.31
C ALA A 250 10.44 16.63 3.51
N ALA A 251 9.27 16.47 4.09
CA ALA A 251 8.11 15.87 3.44
C ALA A 251 7.73 16.59 2.13
N ARG A 252 7.71 17.93 2.16
CA ARG A 252 7.42 18.74 0.97
C ARG A 252 8.44 18.48 -0.14
N LYS A 253 9.72 18.49 0.17
CA LYS A 253 10.79 18.25 -0.80
C LYS A 253 10.67 16.85 -1.41
N GLU A 254 10.43 15.85 -0.59
CA GLU A 254 10.30 14.46 -1.02
C GLU A 254 9.09 14.25 -1.92
N HIS A 255 7.91 14.78 -1.54
CA HIS A 255 6.72 14.74 -2.37
C HIS A 255 6.88 15.53 -3.68
N GLN A 256 7.55 16.69 -3.66
CA GLN A 256 7.80 17.48 -4.88
C GLN A 256 8.68 16.70 -5.86
N GLU A 257 9.80 16.10 -5.40
CA GLU A 257 10.68 15.28 -6.24
C GLU A 257 9.94 14.05 -6.79
N ALA A 258 9.10 13.42 -5.98
CA ALA A 258 8.25 12.31 -6.41
C ALA A 258 7.25 12.75 -7.49
N LEU A 259 6.56 13.89 -7.29
CA LEU A 259 5.58 14.43 -8.23
C LEU A 259 6.21 14.76 -9.58
N GLU A 260 7.36 15.43 -9.58
CA GLU A 260 8.09 15.75 -10.81
C GLU A 260 8.45 14.47 -11.58
N THR A 261 8.90 13.44 -10.87
CA THR A 261 9.25 12.16 -11.47
C THR A 261 8.03 11.48 -12.05
N TYR A 262 6.93 11.37 -11.29
CA TYR A 262 5.70 10.74 -11.78
C TYR A 262 5.05 11.51 -12.93
N ARG A 263 5.11 12.84 -12.93
CA ARG A 263 4.62 13.65 -14.07
C ARG A 263 5.40 13.38 -15.36
N LYS A 264 6.74 13.19 -15.26
CA LYS A 264 7.56 12.81 -16.43
C LYS A 264 7.15 11.41 -16.94
N LEU A 265 7.06 10.44 -16.04
CA LEU A 265 6.67 9.07 -16.40
C LEU A 265 5.25 9.02 -16.97
N ALA A 266 4.35 9.87 -16.48
CA ALA A 266 2.95 9.94 -16.98
C ALA A 266 2.85 10.54 -18.39
N GLN A 267 3.88 11.20 -18.94
CA GLN A 267 3.90 11.65 -20.33
C GLN A 267 4.00 10.45 -21.28
N ASP A 268 4.77 9.43 -20.90
CA ASP A 268 5.00 8.23 -21.71
C ASP A 268 3.93 7.16 -21.43
N ASP A 269 3.55 6.96 -20.17
CA ASP A 269 2.52 6.01 -19.76
C ASP A 269 1.53 6.66 -18.74
N PRO A 270 0.57 7.44 -19.25
CA PRO A 270 -0.44 8.08 -18.39
C PRO A 270 -1.29 7.08 -17.61
N ARG A 271 -1.57 5.92 -18.19
CA ARG A 271 -2.44 4.92 -17.56
C ARG A 271 -1.84 4.39 -16.27
N THR A 272 -0.55 4.11 -16.29
CA THR A 272 0.17 3.59 -15.13
C THR A 272 0.48 4.69 -14.11
N TYR A 273 0.86 5.90 -14.53
CA TYR A 273 1.46 6.87 -13.62
C TYR A 273 0.54 8.02 -13.17
N LEU A 274 -0.58 8.32 -13.86
CA LEU A 274 -1.52 9.34 -13.37
C LEU A 274 -2.11 9.04 -11.99
N PRO A 275 -2.39 7.79 -11.60
CA PRO A 275 -2.81 7.50 -10.23
C PRO A 275 -1.80 7.94 -9.17
N TYR A 276 -0.50 7.78 -9.44
CA TYR A 276 0.57 8.19 -8.52
C TYR A 276 0.76 9.72 -8.50
N VAL A 277 0.59 10.38 -9.66
CA VAL A 277 0.55 11.85 -9.73
C VAL A 277 -0.56 12.36 -8.82
N ALA A 278 -1.77 11.84 -8.94
CA ALA A 278 -2.91 12.26 -8.13
C ALA A 278 -2.71 11.99 -6.64
N ALA A 279 -2.18 10.82 -6.26
CA ALA A 279 -1.88 10.50 -4.88
C ALA A 279 -0.84 11.46 -4.26
N THR A 280 0.23 11.77 -5.01
CA THR A 280 1.27 12.69 -4.55
C THR A 280 0.77 14.13 -4.45
N LEU A 281 -0.09 14.56 -5.38
CA LEU A 281 -0.79 15.86 -5.33
C LEU A 281 -1.69 15.96 -4.08
N SER A 282 -2.46 14.91 -3.75
CA SER A 282 -3.26 14.91 -2.52
C SER A 282 -2.39 15.05 -1.27
N ASN A 283 -1.27 14.32 -1.19
CA ASN A 283 -0.35 14.43 -0.07
C ASN A 283 0.24 15.84 0.07
N LEU A 284 0.70 16.45 -1.03
CA LEU A 284 1.21 17.82 -1.03
C LEU A 284 0.11 18.83 -0.69
N GLY A 285 -1.07 18.69 -1.29
CA GLY A 285 -2.20 19.58 -1.04
C GLY A 285 -2.62 19.58 0.42
N MET A 286 -2.64 18.42 1.07
CA MET A 286 -2.93 18.33 2.51
C MET A 286 -1.78 18.92 3.35
N LEU A 287 -0.53 18.65 2.99
CA LEU A 287 0.65 19.17 3.68
C LEU A 287 0.71 20.70 3.65
N ASP A 288 0.52 21.28 2.49
CA ASP A 288 0.64 22.73 2.24
C ASP A 288 -0.71 23.48 2.42
N ARG A 289 -1.79 22.74 2.68
CA ARG A 289 -3.18 23.25 2.69
C ARG A 289 -3.54 23.93 1.36
N ASP A 290 -3.01 23.40 0.28
CA ASP A 290 -3.24 23.87 -1.07
C ASP A 290 -4.39 23.09 -1.73
N GLN A 291 -5.56 23.70 -1.74
CA GLN A 291 -6.76 23.13 -2.32
C GLN A 291 -6.61 22.84 -3.82
N SER A 292 -5.85 23.65 -4.55
CA SER A 292 -5.71 23.48 -6.01
C SER A 292 -5.06 22.17 -6.38
N GLN A 293 -4.12 21.69 -5.56
CA GLN A 293 -3.45 20.41 -5.76
C GLN A 293 -4.41 19.22 -5.54
N ILE A 294 -5.29 19.31 -4.53
CA ILE A 294 -6.30 18.26 -4.30
C ILE A 294 -7.39 18.31 -5.37
N GLU A 295 -7.78 19.49 -5.85
CA GLU A 295 -8.71 19.62 -6.99
C GLU A 295 -8.12 19.00 -8.27
N GLU A 296 -6.82 19.19 -8.54
CA GLU A 296 -6.12 18.53 -9.66
C GLU A 296 -6.14 17.01 -9.47
N ALA A 297 -5.82 16.52 -8.28
CA ALA A 297 -5.89 15.10 -7.97
C ALA A 297 -7.30 14.51 -8.15
N LEU A 298 -8.32 15.20 -7.64
CA LEU A 298 -9.72 14.81 -7.79
C LEU A 298 -10.14 14.72 -9.25
N LYS A 299 -9.70 15.68 -10.07
CA LYS A 299 -9.97 15.66 -11.52
C LYS A 299 -9.38 14.42 -12.17
N ILE A 300 -8.12 14.12 -11.88
CA ILE A 300 -7.45 12.91 -12.41
C ILE A 300 -8.20 11.65 -11.96
N TYR A 301 -8.53 11.53 -10.68
CA TYR A 301 -9.25 10.35 -10.19
C TYR A 301 -10.65 10.21 -10.78
N ARG A 302 -11.38 11.31 -11.03
CA ARG A 302 -12.68 11.27 -11.71
C ARG A 302 -12.56 10.77 -13.15
N GLU A 303 -11.53 11.19 -13.89
CA GLU A 303 -11.26 10.72 -15.26
C GLU A 303 -10.91 9.22 -15.25
N LEU A 304 -10.11 8.77 -14.32
CA LEU A 304 -9.76 7.36 -14.15
C LEU A 304 -10.98 6.52 -13.73
N ALA A 305 -11.82 7.04 -12.85
CA ALA A 305 -13.04 6.36 -12.38
C ALA A 305 -14.08 6.14 -13.48
N GLN A 306 -14.05 6.91 -14.58
CA GLN A 306 -14.91 6.66 -15.75
C GLN A 306 -14.54 5.34 -16.45
N LYS A 307 -13.27 4.95 -16.39
CA LYS A 307 -12.75 3.72 -17.04
C LYS A 307 -12.75 2.54 -16.06
N ASP A 308 -12.40 2.80 -14.81
CA ASP A 308 -12.34 1.81 -13.74
C ASP A 308 -12.95 2.38 -12.44
N PRO A 309 -14.30 2.32 -12.32
CA PRO A 309 -15.00 2.83 -11.14
C PRO A 309 -14.63 2.08 -9.86
N GLN A 310 -14.34 0.78 -9.96
CA GLN A 310 -14.09 -0.04 -8.78
C GLN A 310 -12.79 0.38 -8.07
N THR A 311 -11.75 0.65 -8.82
CA THR A 311 -10.44 1.08 -8.30
C THR A 311 -10.44 2.55 -7.90
N PHE A 312 -11.10 3.44 -8.66
CA PHE A 312 -10.88 4.87 -8.49
C PHE A 312 -11.99 5.65 -7.78
N LEU A 313 -13.23 5.13 -7.67
CA LEU A 313 -14.27 5.80 -6.87
C LEU A 313 -13.88 5.95 -5.38
N PRO A 314 -13.21 4.99 -4.73
CA PRO A 314 -12.71 5.21 -3.37
C PRO A 314 -11.73 6.39 -3.27
N LYS A 315 -10.89 6.59 -4.29
CA LYS A 315 -9.92 7.72 -4.35
C LYS A 315 -10.62 9.05 -4.59
N VAL A 316 -11.66 9.06 -5.42
CA VAL A 316 -12.55 10.25 -5.60
C VAL A 316 -13.18 10.66 -4.27
N ALA A 317 -13.75 9.69 -3.53
CA ALA A 317 -14.37 9.97 -2.24
C ALA A 317 -13.36 10.46 -1.19
N LEU A 318 -12.14 9.91 -1.19
CA LEU A 318 -11.08 10.36 -0.31
C LEU A 318 -10.67 11.81 -0.63
N SER A 319 -10.41 12.14 -1.90
CA SER A 319 -10.06 13.50 -2.30
C SER A 319 -11.16 14.52 -1.98
N LEU A 320 -12.44 14.13 -2.11
CA LEU A 320 -13.57 14.95 -1.69
C LEU A 320 -13.57 15.18 -0.17
N ASN A 321 -13.29 14.13 0.61
CA ASN A 321 -13.17 14.26 2.05
C ASN A 321 -12.00 15.20 2.45
N ASP A 322 -10.86 15.11 1.78
CA ASP A 322 -9.70 15.98 2.00
C ASP A 322 -10.03 17.46 1.66
N LEU A 323 -10.73 17.69 0.55
CA LEU A 323 -11.23 19.02 0.21
C LEU A 323 -12.21 19.55 1.27
N GLY A 324 -13.13 18.71 1.73
CA GLY A 324 -14.06 19.05 2.81
C GLY A 324 -13.34 19.45 4.08
N ILE A 325 -12.24 18.78 4.45
CA ILE A 325 -11.40 19.14 5.60
C ILE A 325 -10.79 20.54 5.37
N LEU A 326 -10.17 20.80 4.21
CA LEU A 326 -9.55 22.09 3.93
C LEU A 326 -10.59 23.22 3.87
N ASP A 327 -11.76 22.98 3.27
CA ASP A 327 -12.84 23.97 3.20
C ASP A 327 -13.44 24.25 4.59
N SER A 328 -13.56 23.24 5.44
CA SER A 328 -13.97 23.41 6.84
C SER A 328 -12.96 24.29 7.60
N LEU A 329 -11.65 24.00 7.49
CA LEU A 329 -10.59 24.79 8.12
C LEU A 329 -10.56 26.24 7.65
N GLN A 330 -11.00 26.52 6.43
CA GLN A 330 -11.09 27.87 5.84
C GLN A 330 -12.47 28.49 6.03
N ASN A 331 -13.32 27.88 6.86
CA ASN A 331 -14.70 28.33 7.13
C ASN A 331 -15.59 28.45 5.88
N ARG A 332 -15.30 27.64 4.84
CA ARG A 332 -16.13 27.56 3.62
C ARG A 332 -17.19 26.45 3.78
N VAL A 333 -18.03 26.62 4.79
CA VAL A 333 -18.97 25.61 5.31
C VAL A 333 -19.83 24.94 4.23
N LYS A 334 -20.42 25.72 3.31
CA LYS A 334 -21.28 25.17 2.25
C LYS A 334 -20.52 24.26 1.28
N ARG A 335 -19.26 24.57 1.00
CA ARG A 335 -18.40 23.73 0.14
C ARG A 335 -18.00 22.46 0.88
N ALA A 336 -17.51 22.59 2.10
CA ALA A 336 -17.14 21.46 2.94
C ALA A 336 -18.31 20.47 3.10
N GLN A 337 -19.51 20.97 3.37
CA GLN A 337 -20.70 20.13 3.50
C GLN A 337 -20.99 19.35 2.20
N LYS A 338 -20.98 20.04 1.05
CA LYS A 338 -21.21 19.41 -0.25
C LYS A 338 -20.19 18.30 -0.56
N GLU A 339 -18.93 18.56 -0.26
CA GLU A 339 -17.84 17.63 -0.52
C GLU A 339 -17.93 16.38 0.37
N TYR A 340 -18.21 16.56 1.66
CA TYR A 340 -18.46 15.45 2.56
C TYR A 340 -19.71 14.62 2.18
N GLU A 341 -20.81 15.29 1.78
CA GLU A 341 -22.03 14.61 1.34
C GLU A 341 -21.80 13.78 0.07
N GLU A 342 -21.03 14.31 -0.90
CA GLU A 342 -20.66 13.58 -2.12
C GLU A 342 -19.75 12.40 -1.78
N ALA A 343 -18.74 12.59 -0.92
CA ALA A 343 -17.87 11.51 -0.43
C ALA A 343 -18.66 10.41 0.28
N LEU A 344 -19.56 10.81 1.19
CA LEU A 344 -20.42 9.90 1.95
C LEU A 344 -21.33 9.07 1.03
N LYS A 345 -21.88 9.69 0.00
CA LYS A 345 -22.71 8.99 -0.99
C LYS A 345 -21.90 7.90 -1.70
N ILE A 346 -20.70 8.22 -2.17
CA ILE A 346 -19.82 7.25 -2.85
C ILE A 346 -19.45 6.12 -1.88
N TYR A 347 -19.00 6.45 -0.67
CA TYR A 347 -18.62 5.41 0.29
C TYR A 347 -19.80 4.51 0.70
N ARG A 348 -21.02 5.04 0.85
CA ARG A 348 -22.21 4.23 1.11
C ARG A 348 -22.54 3.29 -0.05
N GLU A 349 -22.38 3.72 -1.30
CA GLU A 349 -22.58 2.87 -2.48
C GLU A 349 -21.52 1.75 -2.53
N LEU A 350 -20.27 2.05 -2.23
CA LEU A 350 -19.19 1.07 -2.14
C LEU A 350 -19.41 0.09 -0.99
N ALA A 351 -19.83 0.59 0.18
CA ALA A 351 -20.10 -0.23 1.37
C ALA A 351 -21.26 -1.23 1.19
N ARG A 352 -22.21 -0.96 0.28
CA ARG A 352 -23.24 -1.95 -0.07
C ARG A 352 -22.65 -3.20 -0.74
N LYS A 353 -21.55 -3.05 -1.48
CA LYS A 353 -20.88 -4.14 -2.19
C LYS A 353 -19.81 -4.80 -1.31
N ASN A 354 -19.07 -4.00 -0.54
CA ASN A 354 -18.04 -4.47 0.35
C ASN A 354 -18.08 -3.69 1.68
N PRO A 355 -18.95 -4.12 2.63
CA PRO A 355 -19.11 -3.44 3.93
C PRO A 355 -17.81 -3.37 4.74
N GLU A 356 -17.05 -4.47 4.77
CA GLU A 356 -15.82 -4.55 5.57
C GLU A 356 -14.76 -3.53 5.11
N ALA A 357 -14.67 -3.29 3.80
CA ALA A 357 -13.70 -2.35 3.26
C ALA A 357 -14.11 -0.88 3.42
N TYR A 358 -15.42 -0.54 3.35
CA TYR A 358 -15.83 0.85 3.19
C TYR A 358 -16.69 1.44 4.31
N LEU A 359 -17.26 0.64 5.23
CA LEU A 359 -17.99 1.20 6.38
C LEU A 359 -17.12 2.06 7.29
N PRO A 360 -15.83 1.74 7.55
CA PRO A 360 -14.97 2.65 8.29
C PRO A 360 -14.82 4.03 7.65
N ASN A 361 -14.78 4.11 6.30
CA ASN A 361 -14.74 5.37 5.57
C ASN A 361 -16.07 6.15 5.68
N VAL A 362 -17.20 5.45 5.68
CA VAL A 362 -18.52 6.05 5.98
C VAL A 362 -18.50 6.69 7.36
N ALA A 363 -18.02 5.96 8.38
CA ALA A 363 -17.95 6.48 9.75
C ALA A 363 -17.01 7.69 9.88
N MET A 364 -15.86 7.65 9.22
CA MET A 364 -14.91 8.77 9.17
C MET A 364 -15.55 10.02 8.55
N THR A 365 -16.24 9.88 7.41
CA THR A 365 -16.88 11.01 6.73
C THR A 365 -18.05 11.56 7.55
N LEU A 366 -18.85 10.71 8.19
CA LEU A 366 -19.90 11.11 9.13
C LEU A 366 -19.32 11.89 10.32
N ASN A 367 -18.19 11.43 10.88
CA ASN A 367 -17.52 12.16 11.96
C ASN A 367 -17.09 13.57 11.51
N ASN A 368 -16.57 13.72 10.29
CA ASN A 368 -16.19 15.02 9.73
C ASN A 368 -17.41 15.93 9.49
N LEU A 369 -18.51 15.38 9.00
CA LEU A 369 -19.79 16.11 8.89
C LEU A 369 -20.31 16.54 10.26
N GLY A 370 -20.28 15.64 11.24
CA GLY A 370 -20.70 15.95 12.60
C GLY A 370 -19.88 17.06 13.25
N LEU A 371 -18.55 17.09 12.99
CA LEU A 371 -17.69 18.20 13.42
C LEU A 371 -18.11 19.52 12.76
N LEU A 372 -18.34 19.50 11.44
CA LEU A 372 -18.78 20.66 10.69
C LEU A 372 -20.15 21.17 11.20
N ASP A 373 -21.10 20.27 11.46
CA ASP A 373 -22.43 20.59 11.94
C ASP A 373 -22.41 21.13 13.38
N ARG A 374 -21.59 20.53 14.27
CA ARG A 374 -21.36 21.04 15.62
C ARG A 374 -20.82 22.47 15.58
N ASP A 375 -19.84 22.76 14.76
CA ASP A 375 -19.21 24.08 14.64
C ASP A 375 -20.15 25.14 14.03
N GLN A 376 -21.27 24.71 13.47
CA GLN A 376 -22.36 25.54 12.97
C GLN A 376 -23.61 25.55 13.87
N ASP A 377 -23.49 25.10 15.14
CA ASP A 377 -24.59 24.95 16.09
C ASP A 377 -25.75 24.07 15.61
N ARG A 378 -25.53 23.22 14.62
CA ARG A 378 -26.52 22.24 14.12
C ARG A 378 -26.46 20.95 14.96
N ILE A 379 -26.70 21.10 16.27
CA ILE A 379 -26.46 20.04 17.28
C ILE A 379 -27.20 18.75 16.99
N THR A 380 -28.46 18.84 16.53
CA THR A 380 -29.27 17.63 16.19
C THR A 380 -28.67 16.84 15.03
N ALA A 381 -28.17 17.51 14.01
CA ALA A 381 -27.51 16.87 12.87
C ALA A 381 -26.19 16.23 13.31
N ALA A 382 -25.34 17.00 13.99
CA ALA A 382 -24.08 16.51 14.53
C ALA A 382 -24.24 15.24 15.42
N ARG A 383 -25.25 15.24 16.29
CA ARG A 383 -25.56 14.09 17.15
C ARG A 383 -25.90 12.85 16.31
N LYS A 384 -26.77 13.01 15.31
CA LYS A 384 -27.19 11.89 14.44
C LYS A 384 -25.99 11.29 13.69
N GLU A 385 -25.10 12.15 13.20
CA GLU A 385 -23.92 11.74 12.44
C GLU A 385 -22.90 11.02 13.32
N TYR A 386 -22.65 11.54 14.51
CA TYR A 386 -21.79 10.87 15.49
C TYR A 386 -22.36 9.54 15.99
N GLU A 387 -23.69 9.44 16.21
CA GLU A 387 -24.34 8.20 16.61
C GLU A 387 -24.21 7.11 15.53
N GLU A 388 -24.42 7.49 14.25
CA GLU A 388 -24.21 6.56 13.12
C GLU A 388 -22.74 6.14 12.99
N ALA A 389 -21.81 7.08 13.10
CA ALA A 389 -20.36 6.79 13.07
C ALA A 389 -19.95 5.87 14.22
N LEU A 390 -20.40 6.17 15.44
CA LEU A 390 -20.11 5.37 16.63
C LEU A 390 -20.58 3.92 16.48
N LYS A 391 -21.81 3.72 16.00
CA LYS A 391 -22.37 2.38 15.78
C LYS A 391 -21.50 1.56 14.83
N ILE A 392 -20.98 2.18 13.76
CA ILE A 392 -20.09 1.50 12.82
C ILE A 392 -18.76 1.16 13.51
N TYR A 393 -18.11 2.13 14.16
CA TYR A 393 -16.83 1.89 14.83
C TYR A 393 -16.92 0.85 15.93
N GLU A 394 -18.02 0.82 16.72
CA GLU A 394 -18.24 -0.20 17.75
C GLU A 394 -18.40 -1.61 17.16
N ALA A 395 -19.02 -1.73 15.98
CA ALA A 395 -19.14 -3.01 15.31
C ALA A 395 -17.76 -3.53 14.85
N PHE A 396 -16.91 -2.64 14.34
CA PHE A 396 -15.55 -2.98 13.90
C PHE A 396 -14.59 -3.19 15.08
N ALA A 397 -14.72 -2.43 16.18
CA ALA A 397 -13.90 -2.60 17.38
C ALA A 397 -14.13 -3.95 18.08
N LYS A 398 -15.25 -4.62 17.87
CA LYS A 398 -15.48 -6.00 18.33
C LYS A 398 -14.62 -7.02 17.60
N GLN A 399 -14.27 -6.75 16.35
CA GLN A 399 -13.46 -7.64 15.51
C GLN A 399 -11.97 -7.28 15.59
N ASP A 400 -11.64 -5.99 15.60
CA ASP A 400 -10.29 -5.46 15.72
C ASP A 400 -10.26 -4.29 16.73
N PRO A 401 -10.12 -4.60 18.03
CA PRO A 401 -10.05 -3.58 19.08
C PRO A 401 -8.81 -2.68 18.95
N GLU A 402 -7.68 -3.21 18.51
CA GLU A 402 -6.44 -2.43 18.38
C GLU A 402 -6.60 -1.32 17.35
N GLN A 403 -7.32 -1.58 16.28
CA GLN A 403 -7.52 -0.62 15.21
C GLN A 403 -8.58 0.44 15.53
N PHE A 404 -9.71 0.07 16.14
CA PHE A 404 -10.89 0.94 16.19
C PHE A 404 -11.27 1.46 17.58
N SER A 405 -10.62 1.00 18.69
CA SER A 405 -10.97 1.48 20.05
C SER A 405 -10.75 2.97 20.23
N THR A 406 -9.71 3.54 19.62
CA THR A 406 -9.44 4.98 19.68
C THR A 406 -10.53 5.79 19.00
N ASP A 407 -11.04 5.32 17.87
CA ASP A 407 -12.14 5.97 17.14
C ASP A 407 -13.43 5.94 17.94
N VAL A 408 -13.76 4.79 18.55
CA VAL A 408 -14.91 4.66 19.45
C VAL A 408 -14.83 5.66 20.61
N GLN A 409 -13.67 5.74 21.28
CA GLN A 409 -13.48 6.66 22.40
C GLN A 409 -13.60 8.12 21.97
N ARG A 410 -13.01 8.47 20.82
CA ARG A 410 -13.08 9.82 20.26
C ARG A 410 -14.51 10.24 19.95
N VAL A 411 -15.27 9.41 19.24
CA VAL A 411 -16.64 9.76 18.85
C VAL A 411 -17.58 9.79 20.06
N ARG A 412 -17.40 8.91 21.06
CA ARG A 412 -18.13 8.99 22.34
C ARG A 412 -17.89 10.31 23.05
N LYS A 413 -16.64 10.73 23.16
CA LYS A 413 -16.30 12.01 23.75
C LYS A 413 -16.96 13.18 23.01
N LEU A 414 -16.93 13.18 21.67
CA LEU A 414 -17.61 14.20 20.87
C LEU A 414 -19.12 14.24 21.12
N LEU A 415 -19.78 13.09 21.30
CA LEU A 415 -21.19 13.00 21.66
C LEU A 415 -21.49 13.54 23.08
N GLU A 416 -20.61 13.26 24.04
CA GLU A 416 -20.74 13.73 25.44
C GLU A 416 -20.57 15.25 25.52
N GLU A 417 -19.72 15.84 24.67
CA GLU A 417 -19.46 17.29 24.61
C GLU A 417 -20.57 18.08 23.91
N LEU A 418 -21.50 17.43 23.20
CA LEU A 418 -22.63 18.11 22.56
C LEU A 418 -23.64 18.63 23.59
N PRO A 419 -24.14 19.87 23.45
CA PRO A 419 -25.26 20.39 24.22
C PRO A 419 -26.46 19.44 24.19
N ARG A 420 -27.18 19.33 25.31
CA ARG A 420 -28.40 18.51 25.44
C ARG A 420 -29.54 19.09 24.64
#